data_af077219bea89641c031874643cee054
#
_entry.id   af077219bea89641c031874643cee054
#
_cell.length_a   1.000
_cell.length_b   1.000
_cell.length_c   1.000
_cell.angle_alpha   90.00
_cell.angle_beta   90.00
_cell.angle_gamma   90.00
#
_symmetry.space_group_name_H-M   'P 1'
#
loop_
_entity.id
_entity.type
_entity.pdbx_description
1 polymer ?
#
loop_
_entity_poly.entity_id
_entity_poly.type
_entity_poly.pdbx_seq_one_letter_code
_entity_poly.pdbx_strand_id
1 'polypeptide(L)'
;IDNEPFNYNPQYKSKKEGAYHWNQAIHPEINSLQEFIFNEKEATRYHNNGFGVVLTHIQDGIIRGSGGLVLLKDDTEHENILKENAATFFSFKKGSSRQKNPSSLMGSIALIRQTFLDAEWYFEQEDQINLSYSSFNKQKELPKIFSITHTLDYSRVAKIADEFEVEFIIKGNGKEYNRMNEVKNSFSPLIIPINFPKAYDVSDPEKAENISLEKLKDWELSTYN
;
A
#
# COMPACT_ATOMS: atom_id res chain seq x y z
N ILE A 1 -7.88 -13.08 30.03
CA ILE A 1 -7.68 -12.87 28.58
C ILE A 1 -7.45 -14.27 28.02
N ASP A 2 -8.52 -14.85 27.46
CA ASP A 2 -8.48 -16.17 26.87
C ASP A 2 -7.57 -16.11 25.63
N ASN A 3 -6.39 -16.70 25.74
CA ASN A 3 -5.50 -16.96 24.62
C ASN A 3 -6.09 -18.12 23.81
N GLU A 4 -7.13 -17.88 23.05
CA GLU A 4 -7.50 -18.79 21.98
C GLU A 4 -6.33 -18.90 21.01
N PRO A 5 -5.85 -20.10 20.69
CA PRO A 5 -4.74 -20.25 19.77
C PRO A 5 -5.14 -19.67 18.42
N PHE A 6 -4.30 -18.77 17.89
CA PHE A 6 -4.51 -18.11 16.61
C PHE A 6 -4.61 -19.18 15.52
N ASN A 7 -5.82 -19.48 15.10
CA ASN A 7 -6.10 -20.58 14.18
C ASN A 7 -5.81 -20.13 12.75
N TYR A 8 -4.66 -20.51 12.21
CA TYR A 8 -4.31 -20.23 10.83
C TYR A 8 -5.17 -21.06 9.88
N ASN A 9 -5.69 -20.45 8.84
CA ASN A 9 -6.32 -21.20 7.75
C ASN A 9 -5.25 -22.03 7.02
N PRO A 10 -5.62 -23.21 6.49
CA PRO A 10 -4.74 -23.97 5.60
C PRO A 10 -4.22 -23.08 4.46
N GLN A 11 -2.94 -23.19 4.14
CA GLN A 11 -2.24 -22.29 3.22
C GLN A 11 -2.91 -22.16 1.84
N TYR A 12 -3.45 -23.26 1.32
CA TYR A 12 -4.09 -23.32 0.00
C TYR A 12 -5.61 -23.10 0.01
N LYS A 13 -6.21 -22.88 1.19
CA LYS A 13 -7.64 -22.58 1.27
C LYS A 13 -7.81 -21.07 1.46
N SER A 14 -8.23 -20.39 0.41
CA SER A 14 -8.76 -19.02 0.53
C SER A 14 -10.13 -19.08 1.21
N LYS A 15 -10.49 -18.04 1.99
CA LYS A 15 -11.86 -17.87 2.51
C LYS A 15 -12.83 -17.40 1.41
N LYS A 16 -12.31 -16.89 0.32
CA LYS A 16 -13.09 -16.36 -0.78
C LYS A 16 -13.45 -17.53 -1.71
N GLU A 17 -14.75 -17.80 -1.84
CA GLU A 17 -15.24 -18.79 -2.79
C GLU A 17 -15.12 -18.25 -4.22
N GLY A 18 -14.75 -19.12 -5.16
CA GLY A 18 -14.61 -18.78 -6.57
C GLY A 18 -13.19 -18.90 -7.09
N ALA A 19 -13.00 -18.51 -8.35
CA ALA A 19 -11.75 -18.61 -9.08
C ALA A 19 -10.85 -17.38 -8.81
N TYR A 20 -10.36 -17.26 -7.59
CA TYR A 20 -9.48 -16.18 -7.13
C TYR A 20 -8.09 -16.71 -6.80
N HIS A 21 -7.16 -15.78 -6.55
CA HIS A 21 -5.82 -16.13 -6.10
C HIS A 21 -5.86 -16.88 -4.76
N TRP A 22 -5.06 -17.95 -4.64
CA TRP A 22 -5.02 -18.82 -3.46
C TRP A 22 -4.54 -18.12 -2.19
N ASN A 23 -3.74 -17.05 -2.31
CA ASN A 23 -3.26 -16.29 -1.16
C ASN A 23 -4.16 -15.08 -0.88
N GLN A 24 -4.62 -14.99 0.36
CA GLN A 24 -5.54 -13.93 0.82
C GLN A 24 -4.94 -12.52 0.86
N ALA A 25 -3.63 -12.38 0.68
CA ALA A 25 -2.99 -11.06 0.62
C ALA A 25 -2.89 -10.51 -0.81
N ILE A 26 -3.39 -11.26 -1.79
CA ILE A 26 -3.36 -10.89 -3.21
C ILE A 26 -4.78 -10.66 -3.70
N HIS A 27 -5.12 -9.40 -3.95
CA HIS A 27 -6.48 -8.94 -4.27
C HIS A 27 -6.54 -7.97 -5.45
N PRO A 28 -5.91 -8.25 -6.59
CA PRO A 28 -5.92 -7.32 -7.73
C PRO A 28 -7.33 -7.07 -8.28
N GLU A 29 -8.29 -7.96 -8.01
CA GLU A 29 -9.69 -7.84 -8.42
C GLU A 29 -10.50 -6.82 -7.61
N ILE A 30 -9.99 -6.37 -6.46
CA ILE A 30 -10.72 -5.39 -5.64
C ILE A 30 -10.65 -4.01 -6.28
N ASN A 31 -11.83 -3.37 -6.42
CA ASN A 31 -11.94 -1.95 -6.72
C ASN A 31 -12.44 -1.22 -5.47
N SER A 32 -11.66 -0.31 -4.93
CA SER A 32 -11.99 0.40 -3.69
C SER A 32 -13.27 1.22 -3.77
N LEU A 33 -13.68 1.65 -4.95
CA LEU A 33 -14.91 2.43 -5.13
C LEU A 33 -16.19 1.59 -4.98
N GLN A 34 -16.10 0.26 -5.10
CA GLN A 34 -17.25 -0.63 -4.83
C GLN A 34 -17.60 -0.70 -3.33
N GLU A 35 -16.63 -0.41 -2.47
CA GLU A 35 -16.79 -0.38 -1.01
C GLU A 35 -16.69 1.05 -0.46
N PHE A 36 -16.60 2.05 -1.34
CA PHE A 36 -16.46 3.44 -0.94
C PHE A 36 -17.77 3.98 -0.38
N ILE A 37 -17.70 4.55 0.80
CA ILE A 37 -18.80 5.28 1.45
C ILE A 37 -18.32 6.72 1.66
N PHE A 38 -19.05 7.67 1.09
CA PHE A 38 -18.71 9.07 1.25
C PHE A 38 -18.99 9.52 2.70
N ASN A 39 -18.00 10.16 3.31
CA ASN A 39 -18.10 10.73 4.64
C ASN A 39 -17.98 12.26 4.56
N GLU A 40 -19.10 12.95 4.61
CA GLU A 40 -19.19 14.41 4.49
C GLU A 40 -18.30 15.14 5.51
N LYS A 41 -18.24 14.68 6.77
CA LYS A 41 -17.42 15.31 7.82
C LYS A 41 -15.93 15.22 7.49
N GLU A 42 -15.47 14.06 7.03
CA GLU A 42 -14.07 13.88 6.62
C GLU A 42 -13.78 14.66 5.34
N ALA A 43 -14.69 14.65 4.37
CA ALA A 43 -14.56 15.43 3.14
C ALA A 43 -14.42 16.92 3.44
N THR A 44 -15.30 17.48 4.27
CA THR A 44 -15.24 18.88 4.72
C THR A 44 -13.91 19.18 5.44
N ARG A 45 -13.43 18.27 6.30
CA ARG A 45 -12.15 18.44 7.00
C ARG A 45 -10.99 18.56 6.03
N TYR A 46 -10.91 17.68 5.04
CA TYR A 46 -9.85 17.72 4.02
C TYR A 46 -10.00 18.95 3.12
N HIS A 47 -11.22 19.29 2.70
CA HIS A 47 -11.50 20.46 1.88
C HIS A 47 -11.07 21.76 2.58
N ASN A 48 -11.34 21.91 3.87
CA ASN A 48 -10.91 23.05 4.68
C ASN A 48 -9.38 23.15 4.83
N ASN A 49 -8.66 22.06 4.63
CA ASN A 49 -7.21 22.04 4.56
C ASN A 49 -6.65 22.20 3.12
N GLY A 50 -7.51 22.53 2.15
CA GLY A 50 -7.13 22.83 0.78
C GLY A 50 -7.08 21.64 -0.18
N PHE A 51 -7.55 20.45 0.24
CA PHE A 51 -7.62 19.30 -0.64
C PHE A 51 -8.95 19.28 -1.39
N GLY A 52 -8.92 19.30 -2.72
CA GLY A 52 -10.13 19.20 -3.55
C GLY A 52 -10.43 17.79 -4.03
N VAL A 53 -9.40 16.93 -4.11
CA VAL A 53 -9.46 15.56 -4.63
C VAL A 53 -8.66 14.63 -3.73
N VAL A 54 -9.13 13.40 -3.58
CA VAL A 54 -8.39 12.33 -2.90
C VAL A 54 -8.29 11.09 -3.78
N LEU A 55 -7.17 10.38 -3.68
CA LEU A 55 -6.99 9.06 -4.23
C LEU A 55 -7.27 8.05 -3.11
N THR A 56 -8.42 7.37 -3.20
CA THR A 56 -8.84 6.39 -2.19
C THR A 56 -8.50 4.98 -2.63
N HIS A 57 -8.09 4.13 -1.67
CA HIS A 57 -7.82 2.71 -1.91
C HIS A 57 -7.93 1.89 -0.62
N ILE A 58 -8.13 0.59 -0.74
CA ILE A 58 -8.11 -0.34 0.38
C ILE A 58 -6.65 -0.60 0.81
N GLN A 59 -6.35 -0.42 2.10
CA GLN A 59 -4.97 -0.55 2.64
C GLN A 59 -4.67 -1.95 3.19
N ASP A 60 -5.30 -2.98 2.66
CA ASP A 60 -5.11 -4.36 3.09
C ASP A 60 -4.44 -5.21 2.01
N GLY A 61 -3.57 -6.12 2.44
CA GLY A 61 -2.89 -7.05 1.55
C GLY A 61 -1.58 -6.53 0.93
N ILE A 62 -0.97 -7.40 0.15
CA ILE A 62 0.28 -7.17 -0.60
C ILE A 62 -0.03 -6.54 -1.97
N ILE A 63 -0.97 -7.12 -2.71
CA ILE A 63 -1.53 -6.53 -3.94
C ILE A 63 -2.98 -6.21 -3.62
N ARG A 64 -3.31 -4.92 -3.64
CA ARG A 64 -4.52 -4.36 -3.01
C ARG A 64 -5.62 -3.99 -3.99
N GLY A 65 -5.41 -4.29 -5.28
CA GLY A 65 -6.33 -3.90 -6.34
C GLY A 65 -6.23 -2.42 -6.72
N SER A 66 -7.31 -1.88 -7.27
CA SER A 66 -7.35 -0.53 -7.79
C SER A 66 -7.98 0.46 -6.81
N GLY A 67 -7.53 1.71 -6.91
CA GLY A 67 -8.12 2.85 -6.24
C GLY A 67 -8.69 3.86 -7.21
N GLY A 68 -9.57 4.73 -6.73
CA GLY A 68 -10.22 5.76 -7.52
C GLY A 68 -9.96 7.17 -7.03
N LEU A 69 -10.08 8.12 -7.93
CA LEU A 69 -10.06 9.55 -7.63
C LEU A 69 -11.46 10.03 -7.31
N VAL A 70 -11.60 10.69 -6.17
CA VAL A 70 -12.87 11.20 -5.65
C VAL A 70 -12.73 12.69 -5.33
N LEU A 71 -13.73 13.48 -5.75
CA LEU A 71 -13.89 14.87 -5.36
C LEU A 71 -14.35 14.95 -3.90
N LEU A 72 -13.85 15.94 -3.19
CA LEU A 72 -14.30 16.28 -1.83
C LEU A 72 -15.40 17.35 -1.87
N LYS A 73 -16.43 17.14 -2.71
CA LYS A 73 -17.54 18.08 -2.90
C LYS A 73 -18.79 17.55 -2.20
N ASP A 74 -19.65 18.46 -1.79
CA ASP A 74 -20.95 18.22 -1.17
C ASP A 74 -21.98 17.80 -2.24
N ASP A 75 -21.84 16.59 -2.78
CA ASP A 75 -22.72 16.04 -3.82
C ASP A 75 -23.00 14.55 -3.57
N THR A 76 -23.80 13.94 -4.44
CA THR A 76 -24.06 12.50 -4.36
C THR A 76 -22.77 11.69 -4.60
N GLU A 77 -22.64 10.51 -3.97
CA GLU A 77 -21.44 9.66 -4.02
C GLU A 77 -20.95 9.40 -5.44
N HIS A 78 -21.87 9.17 -6.37
CA HIS A 78 -21.52 8.87 -7.77
C HIS A 78 -21.00 10.07 -8.55
N GLU A 79 -21.51 11.29 -8.26
CA GLU A 79 -21.07 12.51 -8.93
C GLU A 79 -19.68 12.97 -8.47
N ASN A 80 -19.24 12.47 -7.33
CA ASN A 80 -17.92 12.74 -6.77
C ASN A 80 -16.82 11.86 -7.37
N ILE A 81 -17.12 10.81 -8.12
CA ILE A 81 -16.12 9.92 -8.73
C ILE A 81 -15.58 10.55 -10.00
N LEU A 82 -14.29 10.95 -9.98
CA LEU A 82 -13.60 11.48 -11.15
C LEU A 82 -13.02 10.38 -12.03
N LYS A 83 -12.46 9.34 -11.42
CA LYS A 83 -11.83 8.23 -12.14
C LYS A 83 -11.89 6.97 -11.29
N GLU A 84 -12.48 5.90 -11.84
CA GLU A 84 -12.65 4.65 -11.10
C GLU A 84 -11.33 3.91 -10.89
N ASN A 85 -10.63 3.57 -11.93
CA ASN A 85 -9.37 2.85 -11.83
C ASN A 85 -8.21 3.81 -12.08
N ALA A 86 -7.81 4.55 -11.05
CA ALA A 86 -6.79 5.58 -11.17
C ALA A 86 -5.36 5.04 -11.00
N ALA A 87 -5.17 4.07 -10.11
CA ALA A 87 -3.89 3.43 -9.82
C ALA A 87 -4.10 2.06 -9.17
N THR A 88 -3.07 1.22 -9.18
CA THR A 88 -3.00 -0.04 -8.43
C THR A 88 -2.07 0.10 -7.23
N PHE A 89 -2.31 -0.67 -6.17
CA PHE A 89 -1.61 -0.49 -4.90
C PHE A 89 -0.91 -1.76 -4.43
N PHE A 90 0.32 -1.59 -3.97
CA PHE A 90 1.21 -2.65 -3.51
C PHE A 90 1.81 -2.34 -2.14
N SER A 91 2.19 -3.38 -1.41
CA SER A 91 2.92 -3.29 -0.15
C SER A 91 3.61 -4.61 0.17
N PHE A 92 4.59 -4.59 1.08
CA PHE A 92 5.14 -5.83 1.62
C PHE A 92 4.33 -6.39 2.81
N LYS A 93 3.30 -5.67 3.28
CA LYS A 93 2.46 -6.10 4.40
C LYS A 93 1.33 -6.99 3.92
N LYS A 94 1.21 -8.19 4.49
CA LYS A 94 0.13 -9.13 4.14
C LYS A 94 -1.27 -8.73 4.63
N GLY A 95 -1.36 -7.67 5.45
CA GLY A 95 -2.63 -7.17 5.96
C GLY A 95 -3.34 -8.15 6.90
N SER A 96 -4.67 -8.24 6.74
CA SER A 96 -5.56 -9.05 7.58
C SER A 96 -5.53 -10.54 7.26
N SER A 97 -4.73 -11.00 6.28
CA SER A 97 -4.64 -12.41 5.91
C SER A 97 -4.27 -13.29 7.09
N ARG A 98 -5.09 -14.33 7.32
CA ARG A 98 -4.89 -15.35 8.37
C ARG A 98 -4.11 -16.57 7.91
N GLN A 99 -3.67 -16.61 6.65
CA GLN A 99 -2.80 -17.68 6.18
C GLN A 99 -1.42 -17.57 6.84
N LYS A 100 -0.75 -18.69 7.04
CA LYS A 100 0.57 -18.73 7.67
C LYS A 100 1.60 -17.94 6.85
N ASN A 101 1.58 -18.11 5.53
CA ASN A 101 2.52 -17.44 4.62
C ASN A 101 1.82 -16.37 3.76
N PRO A 102 2.53 -15.28 3.43
CA PRO A 102 3.89 -14.97 3.83
C PRO A 102 3.99 -14.56 5.31
N SER A 103 5.02 -15.04 6.01
CA SER A 103 5.31 -14.69 7.42
C SER A 103 6.51 -13.73 7.55
N SER A 104 7.14 -13.41 6.44
CA SER A 104 8.35 -12.57 6.40
C SER A 104 8.36 -11.67 5.18
N LEU A 105 9.21 -10.63 5.22
CA LEU A 105 9.44 -9.74 4.09
C LEU A 105 9.92 -10.51 2.85
N MET A 106 10.83 -11.46 3.01
CA MET A 106 11.30 -12.31 1.90
C MET A 106 10.17 -13.12 1.28
N GLY A 107 9.28 -13.64 2.11
CA GLY A 107 8.06 -14.32 1.63
C GLY A 107 7.11 -13.39 0.87
N SER A 108 6.97 -12.13 1.32
CA SER A 108 6.15 -11.14 0.60
C SER A 108 6.75 -10.78 -0.76
N ILE A 109 8.08 -10.62 -0.83
CA ILE A 109 8.80 -10.38 -2.10
C ILE A 109 8.62 -11.59 -3.04
N ALA A 110 8.82 -12.81 -2.54
CA ALA A 110 8.65 -14.02 -3.33
C ALA A 110 7.21 -14.16 -3.86
N LEU A 111 6.21 -13.84 -3.04
CA LEU A 111 4.80 -13.89 -3.45
C LEU A 111 4.46 -12.85 -4.52
N ILE A 112 5.00 -11.63 -4.43
CA ILE A 112 4.86 -10.61 -5.48
C ILE A 112 5.43 -11.13 -6.79
N ARG A 113 6.69 -11.62 -6.78
CA ARG A 113 7.36 -12.16 -7.97
C ARG A 113 6.58 -13.32 -8.57
N GLN A 114 6.13 -14.24 -7.73
CA GLN A 114 5.30 -15.36 -8.17
C GLN A 114 4.00 -14.88 -8.83
N THR A 115 3.35 -13.85 -8.25
CA THR A 115 2.10 -13.32 -8.84
C THR A 115 2.32 -12.68 -10.22
N PHE A 116 3.45 -11.99 -10.43
CA PHE A 116 3.79 -11.45 -11.76
C PHE A 116 3.99 -12.58 -12.77
N LEU A 117 4.77 -13.60 -12.43
CA LEU A 117 5.03 -14.75 -13.29
C LEU A 117 3.75 -15.55 -13.59
N ASP A 118 2.94 -15.82 -12.57
CA ASP A 118 1.68 -16.54 -12.74
C ASP A 118 0.68 -15.75 -13.57
N ALA A 119 0.65 -14.42 -13.43
CA ALA A 119 -0.24 -13.57 -14.23
C ALA A 119 0.20 -13.49 -15.70
N GLU A 120 1.50 -13.49 -15.96
CA GLU A 120 2.06 -13.57 -17.31
C GLU A 120 1.72 -14.92 -17.94
N TRP A 121 1.97 -16.02 -17.24
CA TRP A 121 1.60 -17.36 -17.69
C TRP A 121 0.09 -17.47 -17.93
N TYR A 122 -0.75 -16.94 -17.03
CA TYR A 122 -2.21 -16.97 -17.15
C TYR A 122 -2.71 -16.23 -18.39
N PHE A 123 -2.02 -15.18 -18.84
CA PHE A 123 -2.40 -14.42 -20.04
C PHE A 123 -2.40 -15.29 -21.31
N GLU A 124 -1.59 -16.34 -21.33
CA GLU A 124 -1.49 -17.27 -22.45
C GLU A 124 -2.50 -18.44 -22.35
N GLN A 125 -3.27 -18.54 -21.24
CA GLN A 125 -4.22 -19.64 -21.02
C GLN A 125 -5.64 -19.23 -21.44
N GLU A 126 -6.21 -19.95 -22.40
CA GLU A 126 -7.57 -19.68 -22.90
C GLU A 126 -8.65 -20.34 -22.05
N ASP A 127 -8.37 -21.50 -21.42
CA ASP A 127 -9.38 -22.37 -20.78
C ASP A 127 -9.48 -22.19 -19.26
N GLN A 128 -8.62 -21.36 -18.64
CA GLN A 128 -8.62 -21.19 -17.20
C GLN A 128 -9.26 -19.88 -16.78
N ILE A 129 -10.12 -19.95 -15.77
CA ILE A 129 -10.76 -18.75 -15.20
C ILE A 129 -10.10 -18.45 -13.84
N ASN A 130 -9.43 -17.30 -13.76
CA ASN A 130 -8.95 -16.74 -12.49
C ASN A 130 -9.18 -15.22 -12.50
N LEU A 131 -10.10 -14.77 -11.65
CA LEU A 131 -10.51 -13.36 -11.59
C LEU A 131 -9.40 -12.44 -11.10
N SER A 132 -8.55 -12.92 -10.21
CA SER A 132 -7.42 -12.14 -9.70
C SER A 132 -6.38 -11.90 -10.78
N TYR A 133 -5.93 -12.93 -11.51
CA TYR A 133 -4.96 -12.76 -12.60
C TYR A 133 -5.55 -11.99 -13.77
N SER A 134 -6.83 -12.22 -14.11
CA SER A 134 -7.52 -11.43 -15.14
C SER A 134 -7.53 -9.95 -14.80
N SER A 135 -7.87 -9.60 -13.55
CA SER A 135 -7.87 -8.20 -13.09
C SER A 135 -6.46 -7.60 -13.05
N PHE A 136 -5.47 -8.36 -12.59
CA PHE A 136 -4.07 -7.94 -12.58
C PHE A 136 -3.58 -7.57 -13.97
N ASN A 137 -3.85 -8.43 -14.96
CA ASN A 137 -3.46 -8.19 -16.35
C ASN A 137 -4.20 -7.01 -16.99
N LYS A 138 -5.50 -6.84 -16.71
CA LYS A 138 -6.29 -5.68 -17.18
C LYS A 138 -5.78 -4.35 -16.63
N GLN A 139 -5.16 -4.37 -15.46
CA GLN A 139 -4.64 -3.19 -14.77
C GLN A 139 -3.15 -2.92 -15.07
N LYS A 140 -2.55 -3.65 -16.03
CA LYS A 140 -1.12 -3.58 -16.34
C LYS A 140 -0.64 -2.17 -16.66
N GLU A 141 -1.46 -1.39 -17.37
CA GLU A 141 -1.13 -0.03 -17.80
C GLU A 141 -1.42 1.06 -16.74
N LEU A 142 -2.05 0.70 -15.62
CA LEU A 142 -2.33 1.67 -14.57
C LEU A 142 -1.06 2.02 -13.79
N PRO A 143 -0.93 3.27 -13.31
CA PRO A 143 0.12 3.64 -12.36
C PRO A 143 0.14 2.70 -11.16
N LYS A 144 1.32 2.24 -10.76
CA LYS A 144 1.51 1.30 -9.65
C LYS A 144 2.12 2.01 -8.47
N ILE A 145 1.37 2.11 -7.36
CA ILE A 145 1.82 2.77 -6.14
C ILE A 145 2.25 1.72 -5.13
N PHE A 146 3.52 1.75 -4.74
CA PHE A 146 4.09 0.85 -3.75
C PHE A 146 4.27 1.58 -2.40
N SER A 147 3.51 1.17 -1.39
CA SER A 147 3.62 1.71 -0.03
C SER A 147 4.73 1.00 0.74
N ILE A 148 5.76 1.72 1.13
CA ILE A 148 6.88 1.20 1.92
C ILE A 148 6.72 1.47 3.41
N THR A 149 7.43 0.70 4.23
CA THR A 149 7.47 0.85 5.68
C THR A 149 8.87 1.24 6.17
N HIS A 150 9.89 0.72 5.52
CA HIS A 150 11.30 0.97 5.85
C HIS A 150 12.02 1.59 4.66
N THR A 151 12.97 2.46 4.94
CA THR A 151 13.75 3.14 3.89
C THR A 151 14.52 2.17 2.99
N LEU A 152 14.95 1.00 3.53
CA LEU A 152 15.57 -0.06 2.72
C LEU A 152 14.61 -0.70 1.69
N ASP A 153 13.31 -0.47 1.80
CA ASP A 153 12.34 -1.02 0.85
C ASP A 153 12.48 -0.38 -0.53
N TYR A 154 13.07 0.83 -0.64
CA TYR A 154 13.38 1.46 -1.93
C TYR A 154 14.19 0.54 -2.84
N SER A 155 15.31 0.03 -2.35
CA SER A 155 16.16 -0.87 -3.12
C SER A 155 15.51 -2.23 -3.43
N ARG A 156 14.58 -2.67 -2.56
CA ARG A 156 13.83 -3.92 -2.77
C ARG A 156 12.78 -3.77 -3.85
N VAL A 157 12.05 -2.64 -3.83
CA VAL A 157 11.06 -2.31 -4.86
C VAL A 157 11.75 -2.09 -6.21
N ALA A 158 12.88 -1.36 -6.23
CA ALA A 158 13.65 -1.15 -7.46
C ALA A 158 14.06 -2.47 -8.13
N LYS A 159 14.51 -3.46 -7.34
CA LYS A 159 14.85 -4.79 -7.88
C LYS A 159 13.66 -5.54 -8.49
N ILE A 160 12.46 -5.38 -7.92
CA ILE A 160 11.24 -5.95 -8.50
C ILE A 160 10.87 -5.18 -9.78
N ALA A 161 11.00 -3.85 -9.76
CA ALA A 161 10.75 -3.00 -10.91
C ALA A 161 11.62 -3.39 -12.11
N ASP A 162 12.93 -3.54 -11.87
CA ASP A 162 13.91 -3.95 -12.89
C ASP A 162 13.64 -5.36 -13.43
N GLU A 163 13.26 -6.30 -12.55
CA GLU A 163 13.04 -7.70 -12.92
C GLU A 163 11.81 -7.90 -13.84
N PHE A 164 10.74 -7.11 -13.59
CA PHE A 164 9.48 -7.22 -14.33
C PHE A 164 9.23 -6.07 -15.30
N GLU A 165 10.22 -5.21 -15.50
CA GLU A 165 10.14 -4.03 -16.40
C GLU A 165 8.92 -3.16 -16.08
N VAL A 166 8.63 -2.95 -14.79
CA VAL A 166 7.51 -2.14 -14.32
C VAL A 166 7.97 -0.91 -13.56
N GLU A 167 7.26 0.20 -13.73
CA GLU A 167 7.51 1.41 -12.98
C GLU A 167 6.62 1.49 -11.74
N PHE A 168 7.22 1.71 -10.57
CA PHE A 168 6.51 1.95 -9.31
C PHE A 168 6.66 3.40 -8.88
N ILE A 169 5.54 4.01 -8.49
CA ILE A 169 5.52 5.24 -7.71
C ILE A 169 5.63 4.82 -6.24
N ILE A 170 6.68 5.25 -5.54
CA ILE A 170 6.89 4.83 -4.16
C ILE A 170 6.21 5.80 -3.21
N LYS A 171 5.26 5.31 -2.40
CA LYS A 171 4.71 6.05 -1.28
C LYS A 171 5.63 5.86 -0.07
N GLY A 172 6.38 6.90 0.23
CA GLY A 172 7.40 6.96 1.28
C GLY A 172 6.85 6.86 2.70
N ASN A 173 7.75 6.81 3.66
CA ASN A 173 7.45 6.69 5.08
C ASN A 173 7.79 7.96 5.91
N GLY A 174 8.32 9.01 5.27
CA GLY A 174 8.72 10.26 5.92
C GLY A 174 10.13 10.21 6.54
N LYS A 175 10.93 9.18 6.26
CA LYS A 175 12.32 9.02 6.73
C LYS A 175 13.32 8.90 5.57
N GLU A 176 12.94 9.39 4.41
CA GLU A 176 13.72 9.34 3.17
C GLU A 176 15.07 10.04 3.30
N TYR A 177 15.12 11.10 4.12
CA TYR A 177 16.32 11.86 4.41
C TYR A 177 17.46 11.01 5.01
N ASN A 178 17.14 9.93 5.73
CA ASN A 178 18.14 9.06 6.33
C ASN A 178 18.96 8.27 5.31
N ARG A 179 18.42 8.10 4.08
CA ARG A 179 19.05 7.29 3.01
C ARG A 179 18.84 7.90 1.63
N MET A 180 19.17 9.17 1.52
CA MET A 180 18.93 9.95 0.30
C MET A 180 19.59 9.35 -0.95
N ASN A 181 20.74 8.69 -0.80
CA ASN A 181 21.42 8.05 -1.93
C ASN A 181 20.62 6.84 -2.46
N GLU A 182 20.08 6.00 -1.59
CA GLU A 182 19.25 4.87 -2.00
C GLU A 182 17.95 5.34 -2.64
N VAL A 183 17.35 6.40 -2.10
CA VAL A 183 16.14 7.00 -2.67
C VAL A 183 16.41 7.55 -4.06
N LYS A 184 17.49 8.32 -4.25
CA LYS A 184 17.87 8.87 -5.55
C LYS A 184 18.23 7.78 -6.56
N ASN A 185 18.90 6.73 -6.13
CA ASN A 185 19.30 5.62 -7.01
C ASN A 185 18.12 4.72 -7.44
N SER A 186 16.97 4.81 -6.79
CA SER A 186 15.78 4.06 -7.20
C SER A 186 15.15 4.61 -8.47
N PHE A 187 15.42 5.87 -8.83
CA PHE A 187 14.83 6.59 -9.96
C PHE A 187 13.30 6.56 -10.02
N SER A 188 12.65 6.09 -8.96
CA SER A 188 11.18 5.99 -8.90
C SER A 188 10.55 7.32 -8.49
N PRO A 189 9.41 7.70 -9.08
CA PRO A 189 8.61 8.82 -8.57
C PRO A 189 8.22 8.59 -7.11
N LEU A 190 8.20 9.67 -6.32
CA LEU A 190 8.04 9.61 -4.87
C LEU A 190 6.82 10.40 -4.39
N ILE A 191 5.99 9.77 -3.58
CA ILE A 191 4.93 10.43 -2.80
C ILE A 191 5.45 10.57 -1.37
N ILE A 192 5.77 11.81 -0.98
CA ILE A 192 6.28 12.12 0.35
C ILE A 192 5.11 12.42 1.29
N PRO A 193 5.03 11.77 2.46
CA PRO A 193 4.02 12.12 3.47
C PRO A 193 4.34 13.50 4.07
N ILE A 194 3.30 14.34 4.20
CA ILE A 194 3.41 15.70 4.75
C ILE A 194 2.95 15.77 6.23
N ASN A 195 2.73 14.64 6.87
CA ASN A 195 2.37 14.54 8.28
C ASN A 195 3.63 14.59 9.15
N PHE A 196 4.16 15.77 9.37
CA PHE A 196 5.34 15.96 10.20
C PHE A 196 5.10 15.47 11.63
N PRO A 197 6.12 14.86 12.28
CA PRO A 197 6.00 14.42 13.66
C PRO A 197 5.82 15.63 14.59
N LYS A 198 4.99 15.46 15.60
CA LYS A 198 4.83 16.47 16.63
C LYS A 198 6.10 16.57 17.49
N ALA A 199 6.40 17.78 17.97
CA ALA A 199 7.48 17.98 18.92
C ALA A 199 7.30 17.10 20.15
N TYR A 200 8.39 16.60 20.68
CA TYR A 200 8.37 15.88 21.96
C TYR A 200 8.11 16.85 23.11
N ASP A 201 7.30 16.42 24.08
CA ASP A 201 7.11 17.15 25.32
C ASP A 201 8.34 16.97 26.21
N VAL A 202 9.16 18.01 26.29
CA VAL A 202 10.39 18.10 27.11
C VAL A 202 10.23 19.06 28.29
N SER A 203 9.00 19.48 28.59
CA SER A 203 8.70 20.40 29.70
C SER A 203 8.94 19.76 31.09
N ASP A 204 8.85 18.45 31.16
CA ASP A 204 9.08 17.64 32.34
C ASP A 204 10.44 16.91 32.22
N PRO A 205 11.40 17.11 33.15
CA PRO A 205 12.69 16.45 33.10
C PRO A 205 12.60 14.91 33.04
N GLU A 206 11.66 14.30 33.77
CA GLU A 206 11.49 12.85 33.78
C GLU A 206 11.04 12.33 32.40
N LYS A 207 10.20 13.08 31.69
CA LYS A 207 9.80 12.75 30.31
C LYS A 207 10.94 12.97 29.32
N ALA A 208 11.70 14.04 29.50
CA ALA A 208 12.82 14.38 28.64
C ALA A 208 13.92 13.30 28.67
N GLU A 209 14.24 12.75 29.85
CA GLU A 209 15.23 11.68 30.03
C GLU A 209 14.85 10.38 29.29
N ASN A 210 13.56 10.14 29.08
CA ASN A 210 13.07 8.97 28.36
C ASN A 210 13.12 9.10 26.83
N ILE A 211 13.50 10.27 26.31
CA ILE A 211 13.60 10.53 24.87
C ILE A 211 15.05 10.33 24.43
N SER A 212 15.31 9.30 23.62
CA SER A 212 16.66 9.08 23.11
C SER A 212 17.09 10.21 22.16
N LEU A 213 18.39 10.50 22.16
CA LEU A 213 19.00 11.48 21.24
C LEU A 213 18.69 11.17 19.77
N GLU A 214 18.61 9.89 19.43
CA GLU A 214 18.25 9.44 18.08
C GLU A 214 16.82 9.90 17.68
N LYS A 215 15.86 9.74 18.59
CA LYS A 215 14.48 10.21 18.36
C LYS A 215 14.40 11.73 18.21
N LEU A 216 15.15 12.49 19.02
CA LEU A 216 15.21 13.95 18.90
C LEU A 216 15.82 14.38 17.56
N LYS A 217 16.91 13.75 17.14
CA LYS A 217 17.54 14.00 15.84
C LYS A 217 16.60 13.63 14.69
N ASP A 218 15.93 12.50 14.75
CA ASP A 218 14.94 12.08 13.75
C ASP A 218 13.81 13.12 13.61
N TRP A 219 13.33 13.66 14.72
CA TRP A 219 12.30 14.70 14.71
C TRP A 219 12.83 16.01 14.12
N GLU A 220 14.00 16.46 14.55
CA GLU A 220 14.62 17.70 14.05
C GLU A 220 14.88 17.62 12.54
N LEU A 221 15.48 16.53 12.06
CA LEU A 221 15.79 16.34 10.65
C LEU A 221 14.54 16.18 9.77
N SER A 222 13.45 15.64 10.30
CA SER A 222 12.20 15.48 9.53
C SER A 222 11.54 16.82 9.15
N THR A 223 11.88 17.90 9.84
CA THR A 223 11.31 19.23 9.62
C THR A 223 12.07 20.05 8.59
N TYR A 224 13.32 19.69 8.28
CA TYR A 224 14.23 20.48 7.43
C TYR A 224 14.59 19.81 6.09
N ASN A 225 14.19 18.57 5.86
CA ASN A 225 14.50 17.80 4.66
C ASN A 225 13.25 17.34 3.92
#